data_ebaa9c5e21f4bbee314c8dfeda274b4a
#
_entry.id   ebaa9c5e21f4bbee314c8dfeda274b4a
#
_cell.length_a   1.000
_cell.length_b   1.000
_cell.length_c   1.000
_cell.angle_alpha   90.00
_cell.angle_beta   90.00
_cell.angle_gamma   90.00
#
_symmetry.space_group_name_H-M   'P 1'
#
loop_
_entity.id
_entity.type
_entity.pdbx_description
1 polymer ?
#
loop_
_entity_poly.entity_id
_entity_poly.type
_entity_poly.pdbx_seq_one_letter_code
_entity_poly.pdbx_strand_id
1 'polypeptide(L)'
;MNRSVKEKDAFRVMVVGDSISHGREGDWTWRYRIWQWFEQEGVWVDFVGPYAGTSSPDKPHPPRPPWLIDESPEPPPPLRTDGGYAKDVAPRFLANSNHFAAGGRQACQAKDVIAEQVASHQPDLCLVQLGFNDLGWRVSGPVETLASMKHLVDRARSAKPDLKFAMADIPYRTDLPDREDLPVSTKIYNDLLARSVPYWSTAESPVALVRFCENYSCGGSNSDAAYDGLHPNALGEYQIARAFSHTLVSDFKLGRSALAIPDRIPPRPLPTPASIRAVSAPSGITITWDAVYGAFGYDLQHRFARESDWESTHVDSNRYDQRWLQKGQAVECRVRASGGDTLKSPWTKVASAVADPQTAPAPTNMVTRATPTGFAISWEPPPPPYAGEIDRYGIAHFDSDQPGAVLCTVGVRGQSAEITGLTPGHRYYIAMETWTTAGGGIPAAARAVVVGRGTPPAAPTSVRAQAVTRLAVELTWAGMPAAAGYDIWVRDRRGVLRSLALCPSRERVVRVSDGSLSGGSMMKAVIPNMRPSVWEWEYAVEAYNGDNQSKLSEWVTPPPEAPESPEDMSLADTDSIHIALNHG
;
A
#
# COMPACT_ATOMS: atom_id res chain seq x y z
N MET A 1 -40.71 24.34 29.72
CA MET A 1 -40.08 24.56 31.03
C MET A 1 -39.11 23.41 31.31
N ASN A 2 -37.90 23.71 31.71
CA ASN A 2 -36.81 22.80 32.15
C ASN A 2 -36.00 22.02 31.12
N ARG A 3 -35.50 22.67 30.08
CA ARG A 3 -34.29 22.17 29.37
C ARG A 3 -32.97 22.64 30.00
N SER A 4 -32.95 23.77 30.69
CA SER A 4 -31.71 24.44 31.17
C SER A 4 -31.12 23.88 32.49
N VAL A 5 -31.86 23.09 33.25
CA VAL A 5 -31.37 22.57 34.57
C VAL A 5 -30.68 21.22 34.40
N LYS A 6 -31.07 20.40 33.40
CA LYS A 6 -30.49 19.05 33.17
C LYS A 6 -29.13 19.06 32.42
N GLU A 7 -28.83 20.09 31.64
CA GLU A 7 -27.54 20.21 30.93
C GLU A 7 -26.36 20.55 31.85
N LYS A 8 -26.60 21.10 33.00
CA LYS A 8 -25.53 21.50 33.97
C LYS A 8 -24.99 20.30 34.79
N ASP A 9 -25.70 19.19 34.84
CA ASP A 9 -25.36 18.02 35.67
C ASP A 9 -24.95 16.77 34.85
N ALA A 10 -24.76 16.90 33.54
CA ALA A 10 -24.32 15.79 32.72
C ALA A 10 -22.85 15.43 32.98
N PHE A 11 -22.57 14.14 33.21
CA PHE A 11 -21.21 13.61 33.38
C PHE A 11 -20.45 13.65 32.05
N ARG A 12 -19.36 14.40 32.00
CA ARG A 12 -18.63 14.68 30.76
C ARG A 12 -17.63 13.58 30.46
N VAL A 13 -17.76 12.94 29.31
CA VAL A 13 -16.93 11.82 28.90
C VAL A 13 -16.17 12.15 27.62
N MET A 14 -14.85 12.00 27.62
CA MET A 14 -14.02 12.13 26.43
C MET A 14 -13.49 10.76 26.01
N VAL A 15 -13.81 10.32 24.79
CA VAL A 15 -13.19 9.15 24.19
C VAL A 15 -11.88 9.58 23.51
N VAL A 16 -10.77 9.05 23.99
CA VAL A 16 -9.42 9.29 23.46
C VAL A 16 -8.96 8.02 22.75
N GLY A 17 -8.72 8.08 21.43
CA GLY A 17 -8.43 6.85 20.70
C GLY A 17 -7.86 7.03 19.28
N ASP A 18 -7.70 5.90 18.65
CA ASP A 18 -7.24 5.76 17.26
C ASP A 18 -8.40 5.42 16.30
N SER A 19 -8.10 4.69 15.21
CA SER A 19 -9.10 4.27 14.21
C SER A 19 -10.19 3.35 14.78
N ILE A 20 -9.86 2.51 15.76
CA ILE A 20 -10.82 1.61 16.44
C ILE A 20 -11.92 2.42 17.14
N SER A 21 -11.54 3.58 17.69
CA SER A 21 -12.48 4.48 18.37
C SER A 21 -13.08 5.54 17.44
N HIS A 22 -12.39 5.92 16.36
CA HIS A 22 -12.90 6.88 15.37
C HIS A 22 -14.08 6.30 14.60
N GLY A 23 -13.95 5.05 14.12
CA GLY A 23 -14.92 4.40 13.25
C GLY A 23 -14.88 4.93 11.81
N ARG A 24 -15.63 4.30 10.91
CA ARG A 24 -15.82 4.69 9.50
C ARG A 24 -17.26 5.07 9.23
N GLU A 25 -17.49 5.80 8.15
CA GLU A 25 -18.83 6.15 7.71
C GLU A 25 -19.75 4.94 7.71
N GLY A 26 -20.93 5.10 8.33
CA GLY A 26 -21.96 4.07 8.43
C GLY A 26 -21.76 3.08 9.59
N ASP A 27 -20.73 3.19 10.42
CA ASP A 27 -20.61 2.44 11.67
C ASP A 27 -21.58 2.96 12.71
N TRP A 28 -21.99 2.08 13.64
CA TRP A 28 -22.60 2.53 14.89
C TRP A 28 -21.52 3.07 15.82
N THR A 29 -20.35 2.48 15.81
CA THR A 29 -19.19 2.67 16.68
C THR A 29 -19.42 2.16 18.12
N TRP A 30 -18.37 1.70 18.79
CA TRP A 30 -18.47 1.33 20.21
C TRP A 30 -18.82 2.54 21.09
N ARG A 31 -18.54 3.78 20.63
CA ARG A 31 -18.94 5.02 21.29
C ARG A 31 -20.47 5.15 21.39
N TYR A 32 -21.19 4.78 20.35
CA TYR A 32 -22.65 4.72 20.38
C TYR A 32 -23.15 3.60 21.28
N ARG A 33 -22.51 2.41 21.27
CA ARG A 33 -22.90 1.29 22.12
C ARG A 33 -22.72 1.60 23.60
N ILE A 34 -21.63 2.24 24.00
CA ILE A 34 -21.42 2.67 25.38
C ILE A 34 -22.37 3.81 25.78
N TRP A 35 -22.71 4.71 24.85
CA TRP A 35 -23.72 5.74 25.08
C TRP A 35 -25.11 5.11 25.33
N GLN A 36 -25.52 4.12 24.55
CA GLN A 36 -26.77 3.37 24.76
C GLN A 36 -26.79 2.72 26.16
N TRP A 37 -25.65 2.15 26.57
CA TRP A 37 -25.52 1.58 27.90
C TRP A 37 -25.67 2.64 29.02
N PHE A 38 -25.03 3.81 28.89
CA PHE A 38 -25.22 4.90 29.83
C PHE A 38 -26.68 5.33 29.94
N GLU A 39 -27.40 5.44 28.83
CA GLU A 39 -28.82 5.76 28.80
C GLU A 39 -29.67 4.66 29.53
N GLN A 40 -29.37 3.39 29.31
CA GLN A 40 -30.05 2.26 29.94
C GLN A 40 -29.80 2.21 31.45
N GLU A 41 -28.61 2.54 31.89
CA GLU A 41 -28.26 2.57 33.31
C GLU A 41 -28.71 3.88 34.00
N GLY A 42 -29.28 4.83 33.26
CA GLY A 42 -29.77 6.10 33.79
C GLY A 42 -28.66 7.10 34.12
N VAL A 43 -27.48 6.92 33.52
CA VAL A 43 -26.36 7.84 33.67
C VAL A 43 -26.37 8.86 32.53
N TRP A 44 -26.64 10.10 32.87
CA TRP A 44 -26.62 11.19 31.89
C TRP A 44 -25.19 11.59 31.53
N VAL A 45 -24.79 11.39 30.27
CA VAL A 45 -23.45 11.72 29.78
C VAL A 45 -23.50 12.79 28.69
N ASP A 46 -22.49 13.64 28.70
CA ASP A 46 -22.14 14.57 27.64
C ASP A 46 -20.81 14.12 27.03
N PHE A 47 -20.83 13.59 25.80
CA PHE A 47 -19.58 13.26 25.09
C PHE A 47 -18.93 14.53 24.59
N VAL A 48 -17.67 14.74 24.99
CA VAL A 48 -16.91 15.96 24.71
C VAL A 48 -15.64 15.68 23.91
N GLY A 49 -15.20 16.66 23.15
CA GLY A 49 -13.99 16.55 22.33
C GLY A 49 -14.06 17.41 21.08
N PRO A 50 -12.93 17.54 20.36
CA PRO A 50 -12.82 18.45 19.21
C PRO A 50 -13.50 17.91 17.92
N TYR A 51 -13.80 16.61 17.87
CA TYR A 51 -14.36 15.96 16.67
C TYR A 51 -15.75 15.42 16.93
N ALA A 52 -16.56 15.35 15.87
CA ALA A 52 -17.83 14.65 15.86
C ALA A 52 -17.90 13.79 14.57
N GLY A 53 -18.70 12.73 14.58
CA GLY A 53 -18.82 11.87 13.41
C GLY A 53 -17.76 10.75 13.37
N THR A 54 -17.53 10.23 12.19
CA THR A 54 -16.60 9.14 11.88
C THR A 54 -15.65 9.55 10.76
N SER A 55 -14.73 8.69 10.37
CA SER A 55 -13.89 8.91 9.20
C SER A 55 -14.71 8.80 7.93
N SER A 56 -14.79 9.87 7.14
CA SER A 56 -15.41 9.84 5.82
C SER A 56 -14.56 9.09 4.80
N PRO A 57 -15.18 8.49 3.75
CA PRO A 57 -14.46 7.76 2.71
C PRO A 57 -13.58 8.69 1.86
N ASP A 58 -12.66 8.09 1.11
CA ASP A 58 -11.84 8.79 0.14
C ASP A 58 -12.69 9.34 -1.00
N LYS A 59 -12.42 10.58 -1.37
CA LYS A 59 -13.06 11.19 -2.54
C LYS A 59 -12.35 10.70 -3.81
N PRO A 60 -13.13 10.33 -4.85
CA PRO A 60 -12.54 9.92 -6.11
C PRO A 60 -11.77 11.08 -6.76
N HIS A 61 -10.59 10.81 -7.22
CA HIS A 61 -9.77 11.75 -7.99
C HIS A 61 -9.08 11.02 -9.15
N PRO A 62 -8.78 11.71 -10.26
CA PRO A 62 -7.96 11.12 -11.30
C PRO A 62 -6.55 10.82 -10.80
N PRO A 63 -5.80 9.94 -11.49
CA PRO A 63 -4.40 9.71 -11.17
C PRO A 63 -3.62 11.03 -11.12
N ARG A 64 -2.80 11.18 -10.08
CA ARG A 64 -1.97 12.37 -9.90
C ARG A 64 -0.59 12.13 -10.49
N PRO A 65 0.03 13.17 -11.07
CA PRO A 65 1.42 13.08 -11.48
C PRO A 65 2.33 12.88 -10.26
N PRO A 66 3.50 12.25 -10.43
CA PRO A 66 4.47 12.10 -9.36
C PRO A 66 4.89 13.47 -8.79
N TRP A 67 5.13 13.52 -7.46
CA TRP A 67 5.65 14.70 -6.79
C TRP A 67 6.99 15.12 -7.38
N LEU A 68 7.18 16.43 -7.60
CA LEU A 68 8.45 16.94 -8.08
C LEU A 68 9.52 16.80 -7.00
N ILE A 69 10.71 16.41 -7.41
CA ILE A 69 11.84 16.16 -6.49
C ILE A 69 12.26 17.41 -5.70
N ASP A 70 11.94 18.59 -6.22
CA ASP A 70 12.24 19.91 -5.63
C ASP A 70 11.03 20.56 -4.93
N GLU A 71 9.86 19.89 -4.94
CA GLU A 71 8.69 20.36 -4.20
C GLU A 71 8.74 19.87 -2.73
N SER A 72 8.39 20.76 -1.82
CA SER A 72 8.13 20.34 -0.44
C SER A 72 6.93 19.40 -0.40
N PRO A 73 6.98 18.33 0.42
CA PRO A 73 5.82 17.47 0.61
C PRO A 73 4.58 18.30 1.00
N GLU A 74 3.43 17.99 0.40
CA GLU A 74 2.18 18.57 0.89
C GLU A 74 2.01 18.27 2.38
N PRO A 75 1.48 19.24 3.15
CA PRO A 75 1.09 18.93 4.51
C PRO A 75 0.10 17.76 4.50
N PRO A 76 0.14 16.90 5.52
CA PRO A 76 -0.81 15.79 5.60
C PRO A 76 -2.24 16.34 5.48
N PRO A 77 -3.13 15.63 4.76
CA PRO A 77 -4.50 16.08 4.61
C PRO A 77 -5.16 16.26 5.98
N PRO A 78 -6.07 17.22 6.13
CA PRO A 78 -6.77 17.41 7.38
C PRO A 78 -7.50 16.12 7.78
N LEU A 79 -7.59 15.89 9.10
CA LEU A 79 -8.30 14.76 9.63
C LEU A 79 -9.78 14.80 9.18
N ARG A 80 -10.23 13.71 8.58
CA ARG A 80 -11.61 13.58 8.15
C ARG A 80 -12.46 13.07 9.30
N THR A 81 -13.38 13.89 9.79
CA THR A 81 -14.27 13.60 10.91
C THR A 81 -15.74 13.90 10.57
N ASP A 82 -16.03 14.04 9.29
CA ASP A 82 -17.34 14.42 8.74
C ASP A 82 -18.13 13.20 8.19
N GLY A 83 -17.63 11.98 8.40
CA GLY A 83 -18.36 10.75 8.09
C GLY A 83 -19.56 10.56 9.02
N GLY A 84 -20.65 10.04 8.46
CA GLY A 84 -21.88 9.78 9.21
C GLY A 84 -21.85 8.44 9.93
N TYR A 85 -22.79 8.27 10.86
CA TYR A 85 -23.04 7.01 11.55
C TYR A 85 -24.03 6.13 10.80
N ALA A 86 -24.27 4.91 11.28
CA ALA A 86 -25.35 4.07 10.80
C ALA A 86 -26.71 4.82 10.86
N LYS A 87 -27.56 4.58 9.86
CA LYS A 87 -28.79 5.39 9.67
C LYS A 87 -29.81 5.29 10.79
N ASP A 88 -29.73 4.25 11.62
CA ASP A 88 -30.59 3.99 12.77
C ASP A 88 -30.03 4.49 14.12
N VAL A 89 -28.91 5.19 14.09
CA VAL A 89 -28.33 5.83 15.29
C VAL A 89 -29.28 6.91 15.80
N ALA A 90 -29.48 6.94 17.13
CA ALA A 90 -30.41 7.85 17.77
C ALA A 90 -30.01 9.32 17.56
N PRO A 91 -30.93 10.23 17.16
CA PRO A 91 -30.63 11.65 16.96
C PRO A 91 -30.03 12.35 18.19
N ARG A 92 -30.36 11.87 19.40
CA ARG A 92 -29.78 12.40 20.65
C ARG A 92 -28.27 12.10 20.75
N PHE A 93 -27.82 10.94 20.30
CA PHE A 93 -26.41 10.63 20.23
C PHE A 93 -25.71 11.49 19.15
N LEU A 94 -26.31 11.66 17.98
CA LEU A 94 -25.73 12.51 16.93
C LEU A 94 -25.47 13.93 17.40
N ALA A 95 -26.35 14.48 18.26
CA ALA A 95 -26.16 15.80 18.88
C ALA A 95 -25.12 15.79 20.01
N ASN A 96 -24.62 14.62 20.41
CA ASN A 96 -23.74 14.42 21.55
C ASN A 96 -22.70 13.33 21.23
N SER A 97 -22.07 13.38 20.05
CA SER A 97 -21.15 12.33 19.58
C SER A 97 -19.68 12.78 19.58
N ASN A 98 -19.36 13.84 20.32
CA ASN A 98 -18.02 14.41 20.35
C ASN A 98 -16.99 13.43 20.91
N HIS A 99 -15.75 13.53 20.42
CA HIS A 99 -14.65 12.66 20.82
C HIS A 99 -13.28 13.25 20.49
N PHE A 100 -12.21 12.61 20.98
CA PHE A 100 -10.83 12.89 20.63
C PHE A 100 -10.14 11.65 20.07
N ALA A 101 -10.76 10.98 19.09
CA ALA A 101 -10.21 9.83 18.38
C ALA A 101 -9.94 10.16 16.91
N ALA A 102 -8.85 9.61 16.37
CA ALA A 102 -8.43 9.83 14.99
C ALA A 102 -7.74 8.58 14.41
N GLY A 103 -8.03 8.26 13.16
CA GLY A 103 -7.35 7.16 12.46
C GLY A 103 -5.82 7.36 12.50
N GLY A 104 -5.10 6.27 12.80
CA GLY A 104 -3.63 6.29 12.86
C GLY A 104 -3.01 6.97 14.09
N ARG A 105 -3.81 7.53 15.00
CA ARG A 105 -3.29 8.23 16.18
C ARG A 105 -2.43 7.31 17.04
N GLN A 106 -1.32 7.86 17.53
CA GLN A 106 -0.37 7.20 18.39
C GLN A 106 -0.41 7.82 19.80
N ALA A 107 -0.05 7.06 20.82
CA ALA A 107 0.06 7.56 22.18
C ALA A 107 1.12 8.67 22.29
N CYS A 108 2.24 8.53 21.55
CA CYS A 108 3.31 9.53 21.51
C CYS A 108 2.87 10.87 20.90
N GLN A 109 1.87 10.90 20.05
CA GLN A 109 1.26 12.13 19.51
C GLN A 109 0.19 12.69 20.45
N ALA A 110 -0.67 11.81 20.97
CA ALA A 110 -1.79 12.23 21.82
C ALA A 110 -1.33 12.89 23.12
N LYS A 111 -0.24 12.40 23.74
CA LYS A 111 0.32 12.97 24.98
C LYS A 111 0.69 14.45 24.87
N ASP A 112 1.08 14.91 23.68
CA ASP A 112 1.56 16.28 23.48
C ASP A 112 0.42 17.31 23.42
N VAL A 113 -0.78 16.87 23.02
CA VAL A 113 -1.94 17.75 22.82
C VAL A 113 -3.09 17.51 23.82
N ILE A 114 -3.05 16.46 24.62
CA ILE A 114 -4.15 16.08 25.52
C ILE A 114 -4.49 17.15 26.56
N ALA A 115 -3.49 17.86 27.09
CA ALA A 115 -3.71 18.92 28.09
C ALA A 115 -4.60 20.05 27.54
N GLU A 116 -4.37 20.46 26.30
CA GLU A 116 -5.19 21.45 25.61
C GLU A 116 -6.62 20.95 25.40
N GLN A 117 -6.79 19.70 25.00
CA GLN A 117 -8.11 19.11 24.81
C GLN A 117 -8.89 19.00 26.12
N VAL A 118 -8.23 18.61 27.21
CA VAL A 118 -8.83 18.55 28.55
C VAL A 118 -9.17 19.94 29.05
N ALA A 119 -8.30 20.91 28.87
CA ALA A 119 -8.55 22.31 29.27
C ALA A 119 -9.77 22.89 28.53
N SER A 120 -9.89 22.64 27.24
CA SER A 120 -10.97 23.15 26.39
C SER A 120 -12.30 22.46 26.63
N HIS A 121 -12.30 21.15 26.87
CA HIS A 121 -13.51 20.34 26.92
C HIS A 121 -13.90 19.87 28.33
N GLN A 122 -13.05 20.03 29.33
CA GLN A 122 -13.31 19.76 30.76
C GLN A 122 -14.02 18.41 31.01
N PRO A 123 -13.49 17.26 30.54
CA PRO A 123 -14.10 15.96 30.81
C PRO A 123 -13.99 15.56 32.29
N ASP A 124 -14.94 14.79 32.80
CA ASP A 124 -14.87 14.14 34.11
C ASP A 124 -14.25 12.76 34.06
N LEU A 125 -14.31 12.14 32.86
CA LEU A 125 -13.75 10.82 32.59
C LEU A 125 -13.18 10.76 31.16
N CYS A 126 -11.97 10.20 31.02
CA CYS A 126 -11.42 9.79 29.73
C CYS A 126 -11.54 8.27 29.56
N LEU A 127 -12.15 7.84 28.46
CA LEU A 127 -12.09 6.45 27.98
C LEU A 127 -10.97 6.37 26.95
N VAL A 128 -9.85 5.75 27.32
CA VAL A 128 -8.61 5.80 26.52
C VAL A 128 -8.35 4.45 25.87
N GLN A 129 -8.25 4.43 24.54
CA GLN A 129 -7.87 3.27 23.74
C GLN A 129 -6.82 3.72 22.72
N LEU A 130 -5.54 3.55 23.05
CA LEU A 130 -4.36 3.96 22.28
C LEU A 130 -3.18 3.00 22.51
N GLY A 131 -2.19 3.06 21.62
CA GLY A 131 -0.93 2.34 21.72
C GLY A 131 -0.75 1.26 20.65
N PHE A 132 -1.82 0.83 19.98
CA PHE A 132 -1.69 -0.15 18.91
C PHE A 132 -0.81 0.37 17.75
N ASN A 133 -1.05 1.60 17.29
CA ASN A 133 -0.28 2.19 16.18
C ASN A 133 1.18 2.46 16.54
N ASP A 134 1.47 2.74 17.81
CA ASP A 134 2.86 2.89 18.28
C ASP A 134 3.65 1.61 18.06
N LEU A 135 3.10 0.45 18.45
CA LEU A 135 3.71 -0.86 18.25
C LEU A 135 3.57 -1.36 16.81
N GLY A 136 2.36 -1.26 16.24
CA GLY A 136 2.01 -1.75 14.91
C GLY A 136 2.88 -1.16 13.80
N TRP A 137 3.21 0.10 13.87
CA TRP A 137 4.06 0.81 12.91
C TRP A 137 5.51 0.95 13.33
N ARG A 138 5.93 0.28 14.42
CA ARG A 138 7.30 0.37 14.96
C ARG A 138 7.73 1.80 15.30
N VAL A 139 6.78 2.65 15.70
CA VAL A 139 7.07 4.03 16.13
C VAL A 139 7.78 4.03 17.48
N SER A 140 7.34 3.15 18.38
CA SER A 140 7.98 2.93 19.68
C SER A 140 7.79 1.49 20.15
N GLY A 141 8.66 1.04 21.05
CA GLY A 141 8.54 -0.26 21.70
C GLY A 141 7.55 -0.23 22.87
N PRO A 142 7.31 -1.39 23.52
CA PRO A 142 6.34 -1.50 24.62
C PRO A 142 6.62 -0.56 25.80
N VAL A 143 7.88 -0.35 26.14
CA VAL A 143 8.29 0.51 27.27
C VAL A 143 8.06 1.99 26.96
N GLU A 144 8.45 2.44 25.79
CA GLU A 144 8.29 3.82 25.34
C GLU A 144 6.82 4.16 25.11
N THR A 145 6.02 3.20 24.61
CA THR A 145 4.57 3.35 24.49
C THR A 145 3.92 3.51 25.86
N LEU A 146 4.32 2.68 26.85
CA LEU A 146 3.87 2.84 28.23
C LEU A 146 4.24 4.21 28.82
N ALA A 147 5.47 4.67 28.60
CA ALA A 147 5.92 5.99 29.04
C ALA A 147 5.08 7.12 28.40
N SER A 148 4.72 6.98 27.13
CA SER A 148 3.83 7.92 26.43
C SER A 148 2.43 7.94 27.04
N MET A 149 1.87 6.78 27.41
CA MET A 149 0.57 6.68 28.09
C MET A 149 0.63 7.29 29.51
N LYS A 150 1.72 7.10 30.26
CA LYS A 150 1.90 7.77 31.56
C LYS A 150 1.95 9.29 31.40
N HIS A 151 2.71 9.79 30.42
CA HIS A 151 2.77 11.22 30.12
C HIS A 151 1.40 11.77 29.73
N LEU A 152 0.60 11.01 28.95
CA LEU A 152 -0.77 11.42 28.59
C LEU A 152 -1.61 11.66 29.86
N VAL A 153 -1.57 10.73 30.83
CA VAL A 153 -2.28 10.86 32.10
C VAL A 153 -1.80 12.11 32.88
N ASP A 154 -0.49 12.29 33.01
CA ASP A 154 0.09 13.41 33.75
C ASP A 154 -0.24 14.77 33.12
N ARG A 155 -0.14 14.86 31.79
CA ARG A 155 -0.48 16.06 31.05
C ARG A 155 -1.98 16.38 31.13
N ALA A 156 -2.84 15.39 31.04
CA ALA A 156 -4.27 15.57 31.21
C ALA A 156 -4.62 16.07 32.62
N ARG A 157 -3.99 15.51 33.66
CA ARG A 157 -4.12 15.96 35.05
C ARG A 157 -3.63 17.38 35.29
N SER A 158 -2.60 17.83 34.59
CA SER A 158 -2.13 19.20 34.69
C SER A 158 -3.20 20.24 34.30
N ALA A 159 -4.15 19.85 33.44
CA ALA A 159 -5.27 20.66 33.00
C ALA A 159 -6.54 20.45 33.86
N LYS A 160 -6.73 19.23 34.41
CA LYS A 160 -7.86 18.87 35.27
C LYS A 160 -7.41 17.82 36.31
N PRO A 161 -7.04 18.21 37.53
CA PRO A 161 -6.42 17.32 38.53
C PRO A 161 -7.29 16.14 38.96
N ASP A 162 -8.61 16.29 38.96
CA ASP A 162 -9.62 15.30 39.39
C ASP A 162 -10.11 14.40 38.23
N LEU A 163 -9.51 14.51 37.04
CA LEU A 163 -9.88 13.75 35.86
C LEU A 163 -9.68 12.23 36.06
N LYS A 164 -10.71 11.45 35.75
CA LYS A 164 -10.70 9.99 35.84
C LYS A 164 -10.30 9.34 34.52
N PHE A 165 -9.69 8.14 34.55
CA PHE A 165 -9.26 7.43 33.36
C PHE A 165 -9.63 5.95 33.38
N ALA A 166 -10.35 5.49 32.36
CA ALA A 166 -10.51 4.09 32.01
C ALA A 166 -9.54 3.80 30.86
N MET A 167 -8.43 3.12 31.18
CA MET A 167 -7.31 2.88 30.26
C MET A 167 -7.42 1.48 29.68
N ALA A 168 -7.68 1.37 28.38
CA ALA A 168 -7.74 0.08 27.72
C ALA A 168 -6.32 -0.44 27.38
N ASP A 169 -6.11 -1.74 27.59
CA ASP A 169 -5.03 -2.46 26.93
C ASP A 169 -5.29 -2.55 25.41
N ILE A 170 -4.36 -3.08 24.64
CA ILE A 170 -4.47 -3.11 23.17
C ILE A 170 -4.74 -4.53 22.64
N PRO A 171 -5.48 -4.66 21.52
CA PRO A 171 -5.87 -5.95 20.98
C PRO A 171 -4.70 -6.69 20.32
N TYR A 172 -4.78 -8.01 20.25
CA TYR A 172 -3.87 -8.82 19.46
C TYR A 172 -4.25 -8.77 17.97
N ARG A 173 -3.24 -8.53 17.14
CA ARG A 173 -3.30 -8.76 15.69
C ARG A 173 -2.21 -9.75 15.30
N THR A 174 -2.58 -10.91 14.78
CA THR A 174 -1.67 -12.04 14.54
C THR A 174 -1.23 -12.18 13.09
N ASP A 175 -2.06 -11.75 12.14
CA ASP A 175 -1.85 -12.01 10.71
C ASP A 175 -1.43 -10.74 9.95
N LEU A 176 -0.40 -10.08 10.45
CA LEU A 176 0.19 -8.93 9.77
C LEU A 176 1.54 -9.37 9.17
N PRO A 177 1.68 -9.38 7.82
CA PRO A 177 2.94 -9.74 7.18
C PRO A 177 4.13 -8.93 7.73
N ASP A 178 5.28 -9.56 7.88
CA ASP A 178 6.54 -8.98 8.39
C ASP A 178 6.44 -8.41 9.82
N ARG A 179 5.43 -8.85 10.61
CA ARG A 179 5.19 -8.40 11.99
C ARG A 179 4.94 -9.56 12.97
N GLU A 180 5.69 -10.62 12.85
CA GLU A 180 5.68 -11.76 13.78
C GLU A 180 6.06 -11.34 15.22
N ASP A 181 6.74 -10.20 15.37
CA ASP A 181 7.10 -9.58 16.64
C ASP A 181 5.89 -8.92 17.36
N LEU A 182 4.85 -8.53 16.63
CA LEU A 182 3.76 -7.70 17.15
C LEU A 182 2.97 -8.38 18.29
N PRO A 183 2.58 -9.66 18.22
CA PRO A 183 1.88 -10.32 19.33
C PRO A 183 2.70 -10.33 20.63
N VAL A 184 4.02 -10.53 20.55
CA VAL A 184 4.92 -10.52 21.70
C VAL A 184 5.02 -9.11 22.28
N SER A 185 5.23 -8.11 21.44
CA SER A 185 5.29 -6.70 21.84
C SER A 185 3.97 -6.23 22.47
N THR A 186 2.84 -6.65 21.91
CA THR A 186 1.49 -6.39 22.46
C THR A 186 1.35 -6.99 23.86
N LYS A 187 1.75 -8.26 24.05
CA LYS A 187 1.70 -8.91 25.35
C LYS A 187 2.54 -8.19 26.38
N ILE A 188 3.78 -7.84 26.03
CA ILE A 188 4.69 -7.10 26.93
C ILE A 188 4.05 -5.77 27.35
N TYR A 189 3.52 -5.01 26.39
CA TYR A 189 2.88 -3.74 26.68
C TYR A 189 1.66 -3.91 27.60
N ASN A 190 0.75 -4.83 27.30
CA ASN A 190 -0.43 -5.09 28.11
C ASN A 190 -0.09 -5.51 29.54
N ASP A 191 0.92 -6.38 29.72
CA ASP A 191 1.42 -6.77 31.04
C ASP A 191 2.02 -5.58 31.81
N LEU A 192 2.77 -4.71 31.15
CA LEU A 192 3.34 -3.49 31.73
C LEU A 192 2.26 -2.49 32.13
N LEU A 193 1.27 -2.26 31.25
CA LEU A 193 0.14 -1.37 31.54
C LEU A 193 -0.65 -1.85 32.75
N ALA A 194 -0.99 -3.15 32.78
CA ALA A 194 -1.75 -3.74 33.90
C ALA A 194 -1.05 -3.58 35.25
N ARG A 195 0.29 -3.73 35.27
CA ARG A 195 1.11 -3.52 36.48
C ARG A 195 1.22 -2.04 36.87
N SER A 196 1.19 -1.14 35.91
CA SER A 196 1.46 0.30 36.13
C SER A 196 0.22 1.09 36.53
N VAL A 197 -0.95 0.76 35.97
CA VAL A 197 -2.22 1.47 36.22
C VAL A 197 -2.54 1.64 37.72
N PRO A 198 -2.38 0.64 38.61
CA PRO A 198 -2.63 0.83 40.03
C PRO A 198 -1.76 1.91 40.67
N TYR A 199 -0.53 2.10 40.22
CA TYR A 199 0.39 3.14 40.71
C TYR A 199 0.09 4.53 40.12
N TRP A 200 -0.63 4.61 39.02
CA TRP A 200 -1.07 5.88 38.44
C TRP A 200 -2.35 6.39 39.08
N SER A 201 -3.12 5.50 39.70
CA SER A 201 -4.41 5.83 40.33
C SER A 201 -4.21 6.58 41.65
N THR A 202 -5.02 7.60 41.85
CA THR A 202 -5.09 8.36 43.11
C THR A 202 -6.54 8.47 43.56
N ALA A 203 -6.78 8.80 44.82
CA ALA A 203 -8.14 8.98 45.33
C ALA A 203 -8.90 10.13 44.61
N GLU A 204 -8.20 11.17 44.24
CA GLU A 204 -8.76 12.32 43.52
C GLU A 204 -8.97 12.05 42.04
N SER A 205 -8.03 11.36 41.41
CA SER A 205 -8.00 11.05 39.99
C SER A 205 -7.75 9.55 39.78
N PRO A 206 -8.78 8.70 39.94
CA PRO A 206 -8.67 7.26 39.76
C PRO A 206 -8.36 6.89 38.31
N VAL A 207 -7.48 5.89 38.15
CA VAL A 207 -7.16 5.24 36.89
C VAL A 207 -7.49 3.76 37.02
N ALA A 208 -8.26 3.21 36.11
CA ALA A 208 -8.61 1.79 36.09
C ALA A 208 -8.28 1.16 34.75
N LEU A 209 -7.86 -0.11 34.76
CA LEU A 209 -7.56 -0.87 33.55
C LEU A 209 -8.85 -1.42 32.93
N VAL A 210 -9.03 -1.19 31.64
CA VAL A 210 -10.05 -1.87 30.84
C VAL A 210 -9.38 -3.06 30.12
N ARG A 211 -9.86 -4.25 30.40
CA ARG A 211 -9.36 -5.48 29.76
C ARG A 211 -9.99 -5.66 28.37
N PHE A 212 -9.56 -4.77 27.47
CA PHE A 212 -10.06 -4.73 26.11
C PHE A 212 -9.62 -5.97 25.33
N CYS A 213 -8.34 -6.33 25.42
CA CYS A 213 -7.75 -7.45 24.71
C CYS A 213 -8.47 -8.78 24.97
N GLU A 214 -8.85 -9.05 26.22
CA GLU A 214 -9.54 -10.28 26.61
C GLU A 214 -11.01 -10.33 26.15
N ASN A 215 -11.60 -9.18 25.92
CA ASN A 215 -13.03 -9.03 25.58
C ASN A 215 -13.30 -8.78 24.10
N TYR A 216 -12.28 -8.69 23.27
CA TYR A 216 -12.38 -8.35 21.85
C TYR A 216 -11.79 -9.41 20.93
N SER A 217 -12.65 -10.10 20.20
CA SER A 217 -12.28 -11.21 19.32
C SER A 217 -11.88 -10.71 17.93
N CYS A 218 -10.68 -10.13 17.79
CA CYS A 218 -10.24 -9.53 16.52
C CYS A 218 -9.09 -10.29 15.83
N GLY A 219 -8.43 -11.25 16.47
CA GLY A 219 -7.22 -11.89 15.93
C GLY A 219 -7.22 -13.41 15.97
N GLY A 220 -6.37 -14.03 15.17
CA GLY A 220 -6.18 -15.46 15.08
C GLY A 220 -7.38 -16.20 14.47
N SER A 221 -7.62 -17.42 14.91
CA SER A 221 -8.72 -18.25 14.43
C SER A 221 -10.12 -17.77 14.84
N ASN A 222 -10.21 -16.71 15.64
CA ASN A 222 -11.46 -16.14 16.15
C ASN A 222 -11.50 -14.61 15.92
N SER A 223 -11.61 -14.21 14.66
CA SER A 223 -11.70 -12.80 14.24
C SER A 223 -13.13 -12.34 13.97
N ASP A 224 -14.14 -12.99 14.58
CA ASP A 224 -15.55 -12.74 14.29
C ASP A 224 -16.00 -11.29 14.58
N ALA A 225 -15.29 -10.58 15.44
CA ALA A 225 -15.62 -9.22 15.86
C ALA A 225 -14.91 -8.11 15.08
N ALA A 226 -13.98 -8.45 14.18
CA ALA A 226 -13.26 -7.50 13.33
C ALA A 226 -13.61 -7.68 11.86
N TYR A 227 -13.48 -6.60 11.07
CA TYR A 227 -13.70 -6.67 9.62
C TYR A 227 -12.40 -6.83 8.80
N ASP A 228 -11.24 -6.63 9.46
CA ASP A 228 -9.90 -6.73 8.83
C ASP A 228 -8.84 -7.29 9.81
N GLY A 229 -9.26 -8.06 10.80
CA GLY A 229 -8.40 -8.59 11.84
C GLY A 229 -7.96 -7.58 12.92
N LEU A 230 -8.48 -6.35 12.90
CA LEU A 230 -8.20 -5.31 13.89
C LEU A 230 -9.41 -4.42 14.20
N HIS A 231 -10.03 -3.84 13.17
CA HIS A 231 -11.09 -2.84 13.34
C HIS A 231 -12.44 -3.50 13.58
N PRO A 232 -13.26 -2.95 14.51
CA PRO A 232 -14.48 -3.60 14.92
C PRO A 232 -15.55 -3.59 13.83
N ASN A 233 -16.20 -4.74 13.66
CA ASN A 233 -17.51 -4.83 13.03
C ASN A 233 -18.62 -4.61 14.07
N ALA A 234 -19.88 -4.78 13.70
CA ALA A 234 -21.01 -4.55 14.59
C ALA A 234 -20.98 -5.36 15.91
N LEU A 235 -20.42 -6.59 15.90
CA LEU A 235 -20.19 -7.38 17.11
C LEU A 235 -19.05 -6.79 17.95
N GLY A 236 -17.95 -6.42 17.31
CA GLY A 236 -16.80 -5.84 17.97
C GLY A 236 -17.11 -4.52 18.68
N GLU A 237 -17.98 -3.69 18.09
CA GLU A 237 -18.45 -2.47 18.73
C GLU A 237 -19.12 -2.77 20.09
N TYR A 238 -19.95 -3.81 20.17
CA TYR A 238 -20.54 -4.26 21.43
C TYR A 238 -19.50 -4.82 22.39
N GLN A 239 -18.56 -5.62 21.90
CA GLN A 239 -17.52 -6.22 22.74
C GLN A 239 -16.63 -5.16 23.40
N ILE A 240 -16.22 -4.13 22.64
CA ILE A 240 -15.43 -3.01 23.16
C ILE A 240 -16.23 -2.22 24.20
N ALA A 241 -17.45 -1.84 23.88
CA ALA A 241 -18.32 -1.12 24.80
C ALA A 241 -18.58 -1.92 26.09
N ARG A 242 -18.75 -3.25 25.98
CA ARG A 242 -18.87 -4.14 27.13
C ARG A 242 -17.62 -4.13 28.01
N ALA A 243 -16.43 -4.20 27.41
CA ALA A 243 -15.16 -4.15 28.16
C ALA A 243 -15.08 -2.87 28.99
N PHE A 244 -15.36 -1.72 28.39
CA PHE A 244 -15.40 -0.45 29.12
C PHE A 244 -16.48 -0.45 30.20
N SER A 245 -17.70 -0.90 29.92
CA SER A 245 -18.81 -0.91 30.91
C SER A 245 -18.51 -1.77 32.12
N HIS A 246 -17.79 -2.88 31.98
CA HIS A 246 -17.32 -3.69 33.11
C HIS A 246 -16.49 -2.85 34.08
N THR A 247 -15.49 -2.14 33.58
CA THR A 247 -14.63 -1.29 34.40
C THR A 247 -15.39 -0.10 34.98
N LEU A 248 -16.32 0.49 34.22
CA LEU A 248 -17.16 1.58 34.71
C LEU A 248 -18.03 1.17 35.90
N VAL A 249 -18.60 -0.02 35.87
CA VAL A 249 -19.39 -0.58 37.00
C VAL A 249 -18.48 -0.94 38.17
N SER A 250 -17.42 -1.72 37.94
CA SER A 250 -16.58 -2.28 39.03
C SER A 250 -15.75 -1.21 39.74
N ASP A 251 -15.11 -0.31 38.98
CA ASP A 251 -14.11 0.61 39.52
C ASP A 251 -14.66 2.02 39.76
N PHE A 252 -15.47 2.52 38.83
CA PHE A 252 -16.01 3.89 38.92
C PHE A 252 -17.41 3.95 39.54
N LYS A 253 -18.07 2.82 39.78
CA LYS A 253 -19.43 2.74 40.31
C LYS A 253 -20.46 3.47 39.44
N LEU A 254 -20.21 3.50 38.13
CA LEU A 254 -21.14 4.03 37.14
C LEU A 254 -21.98 2.90 36.56
N GLY A 255 -23.30 3.01 36.66
CA GLY A 255 -24.21 1.95 36.26
C GLY A 255 -24.28 0.80 37.29
N ARG A 256 -25.16 -0.18 37.03
CA ARG A 256 -25.42 -1.33 37.90
C ARG A 256 -24.95 -2.66 37.31
N SER A 257 -24.94 -2.74 35.99
CA SER A 257 -24.57 -3.95 35.26
C SER A 257 -23.78 -3.58 33.99
N ALA A 258 -22.83 -4.46 33.61
CA ALA A 258 -22.13 -4.29 32.36
C ALA A 258 -23.04 -4.46 31.15
N LEU A 259 -22.68 -3.87 30.03
CA LEU A 259 -23.42 -3.97 28.77
C LEU A 259 -23.60 -5.43 28.35
N ALA A 260 -24.85 -5.83 28.09
CA ALA A 260 -25.19 -7.14 27.53
C ALA A 260 -25.07 -7.07 25.98
N ILE A 261 -24.38 -8.04 25.40
CA ILE A 261 -24.31 -8.18 23.94
C ILE A 261 -25.60 -8.86 23.49
N PRO A 262 -26.37 -8.30 22.53
CA PRO A 262 -27.57 -8.94 22.01
C PRO A 262 -27.28 -10.29 21.35
N ASP A 263 -28.14 -11.28 21.53
CA ASP A 263 -28.01 -12.59 20.87
C ASP A 263 -28.03 -12.48 19.34
N ARG A 264 -28.68 -11.45 18.82
CA ARG A 264 -28.74 -11.17 17.37
C ARG A 264 -28.40 -9.73 17.09
N ILE A 265 -27.30 -9.55 16.35
CA ILE A 265 -26.86 -8.26 15.85
C ILE A 265 -27.19 -8.22 14.35
N PRO A 266 -28.04 -7.26 13.90
CA PRO A 266 -28.38 -7.17 12.48
C PRO A 266 -27.12 -6.83 11.67
N PRO A 267 -26.93 -7.45 10.50
CA PRO A 267 -25.82 -7.11 9.62
C PRO A 267 -25.98 -5.67 9.12
N ARG A 268 -24.86 -5.02 8.91
CA ARG A 268 -24.81 -3.70 8.31
C ARG A 268 -25.35 -3.74 6.87
N PRO A 269 -26.27 -2.84 6.48
CA PRO A 269 -26.75 -2.77 5.10
C PRO A 269 -25.60 -2.41 4.14
N LEU A 270 -25.40 -3.20 3.10
CA LEU A 270 -24.40 -2.95 2.08
C LEU A 270 -24.99 -3.25 0.69
N PRO A 271 -25.68 -2.28 0.06
CA PRO A 271 -26.30 -2.46 -1.25
C PRO A 271 -25.24 -2.57 -2.34
N THR A 272 -25.61 -3.21 -3.45
CA THR A 272 -24.79 -3.21 -4.68
C THR A 272 -24.62 -1.79 -5.20
N PRO A 273 -23.39 -1.39 -5.60
CA PRO A 273 -23.16 -0.10 -6.25
C PRO A 273 -24.06 0.07 -7.49
N ALA A 274 -24.61 1.26 -7.68
CA ALA A 274 -25.39 1.59 -8.87
C ALA A 274 -24.54 2.32 -9.91
N SER A 275 -25.07 2.47 -11.12
CA SER A 275 -24.53 3.33 -12.19
C SER A 275 -23.08 3.06 -12.58
N ILE A 276 -22.63 1.79 -12.57
CA ILE A 276 -21.27 1.48 -13.05
C ILE A 276 -21.11 1.94 -14.50
N ARG A 277 -20.02 2.65 -14.76
CA ARG A 277 -19.63 3.16 -16.10
C ARG A 277 -18.16 2.91 -16.32
N ALA A 278 -17.82 2.41 -17.50
CA ALA A 278 -16.46 2.36 -18.01
C ALA A 278 -16.42 3.25 -19.26
N VAL A 279 -15.47 4.16 -19.31
CA VAL A 279 -15.30 5.10 -20.43
C VAL A 279 -13.84 5.23 -20.80
N SER A 280 -13.56 5.37 -22.10
CA SER A 280 -12.21 5.72 -22.53
C SER A 280 -11.81 7.09 -21.96
N ALA A 281 -10.62 7.18 -21.43
CA ALA A 281 -10.01 8.38 -20.89
C ALA A 281 -8.63 8.59 -21.54
N PRO A 282 -8.06 9.79 -21.50
CA PRO A 282 -6.76 10.04 -22.12
C PRO A 282 -5.64 9.10 -21.65
N SER A 283 -5.67 8.64 -20.40
CA SER A 283 -4.65 7.73 -19.83
C SER A 283 -5.03 6.24 -19.86
N GLY A 284 -6.18 5.88 -20.48
CA GLY A 284 -6.66 4.50 -20.52
C GLY A 284 -8.18 4.39 -20.40
N ILE A 285 -8.69 3.70 -19.39
CA ILE A 285 -10.12 3.57 -19.10
C ILE A 285 -10.40 4.02 -17.67
N THR A 286 -11.33 4.95 -17.51
CA THR A 286 -11.85 5.35 -16.19
C THR A 286 -13.13 4.57 -15.91
N ILE A 287 -13.18 3.93 -14.75
CA ILE A 287 -14.33 3.18 -14.23
C ILE A 287 -14.86 3.91 -13.00
N THR A 288 -16.14 4.24 -13.00
CA THR A 288 -16.82 4.95 -11.90
C THR A 288 -18.16 4.31 -11.57
N TRP A 289 -18.63 4.52 -10.35
CA TRP A 289 -19.95 4.07 -9.88
C TRP A 289 -20.47 5.00 -8.78
N ASP A 290 -21.74 4.86 -8.43
CA ASP A 290 -22.31 5.64 -7.34
C ASP A 290 -21.75 5.15 -5.99
N ALA A 291 -21.35 6.09 -5.14
CA ALA A 291 -20.83 5.76 -3.81
C ALA A 291 -21.92 5.07 -2.95
N VAL A 292 -21.53 4.03 -2.25
CA VAL A 292 -22.40 3.29 -1.33
C VAL A 292 -22.13 3.78 0.09
N TYR A 293 -23.14 4.36 0.71
CA TYR A 293 -23.04 4.81 2.09
C TYR A 293 -22.66 3.66 3.02
N GLY A 294 -21.59 3.85 3.76
CA GLY A 294 -21.07 2.85 4.66
C GLY A 294 -20.21 1.77 4.01
N ALA A 295 -19.88 1.85 2.74
CA ALA A 295 -18.82 1.02 2.18
C ALA A 295 -17.45 1.44 2.71
N PHE A 296 -16.63 0.46 3.08
CA PHE A 296 -15.22 0.70 3.50
C PHE A 296 -14.27 0.79 2.31
N GLY A 297 -14.76 0.48 1.15
CA GLY A 297 -14.09 0.44 -0.12
C GLY A 297 -14.86 -0.46 -1.08
N TYR A 298 -14.24 -0.84 -2.16
CA TYR A 298 -14.87 -1.64 -3.21
C TYR A 298 -13.90 -2.68 -3.72
N ASP A 299 -14.42 -3.89 -3.95
CA ASP A 299 -13.69 -4.88 -4.74
C ASP A 299 -14.08 -4.66 -6.20
N LEU A 300 -13.09 -4.43 -7.04
CA LEU A 300 -13.24 -4.30 -8.48
C LEU A 300 -12.61 -5.51 -9.16
N GLN A 301 -13.31 -6.06 -10.14
CA GLN A 301 -12.78 -7.06 -11.04
C GLN A 301 -12.74 -6.51 -12.46
N HIS A 302 -11.63 -6.73 -13.15
CA HIS A 302 -11.46 -6.37 -14.55
C HIS A 302 -10.77 -7.49 -15.31
N ARG A 303 -10.95 -7.51 -16.62
CA ARG A 303 -10.26 -8.41 -17.56
C ARG A 303 -10.22 -7.80 -18.95
N PHE A 304 -9.30 -8.24 -19.78
CA PHE A 304 -9.40 -7.96 -21.21
C PHE A 304 -10.55 -8.76 -21.82
N ALA A 305 -11.28 -8.14 -22.73
CA ALA A 305 -12.35 -8.82 -23.46
C ALA A 305 -11.75 -10.01 -24.24
N ARG A 306 -12.28 -11.22 -24.04
CA ARG A 306 -11.85 -12.53 -24.52
C ARG A 306 -10.98 -13.34 -23.54
N GLU A 307 -10.53 -12.78 -22.44
CA GLU A 307 -9.90 -13.55 -21.37
C GLU A 307 -10.97 -14.18 -20.49
N SER A 308 -10.67 -15.38 -19.95
CA SER A 308 -11.58 -16.08 -19.04
C SER A 308 -11.48 -15.55 -17.62
N ASP A 309 -10.28 -15.14 -17.20
CA ASP A 309 -9.96 -14.89 -15.82
C ASP A 309 -10.17 -13.42 -15.44
N TRP A 310 -10.67 -13.21 -14.21
CA TRP A 310 -10.86 -11.90 -13.65
C TRP A 310 -9.68 -11.55 -12.74
N GLU A 311 -9.02 -10.45 -13.02
CA GLU A 311 -8.12 -9.82 -12.08
C GLU A 311 -8.91 -9.02 -11.05
N SER A 312 -8.51 -9.12 -9.77
CA SER A 312 -9.21 -8.47 -8.66
C SER A 312 -8.31 -7.44 -8.00
N THR A 313 -8.86 -6.27 -7.71
CA THR A 313 -8.21 -5.23 -6.93
C THR A 313 -9.19 -4.62 -5.93
N HIS A 314 -8.65 -4.07 -4.82
CA HIS A 314 -9.42 -3.30 -3.86
C HIS A 314 -9.14 -1.81 -4.05
N VAL A 315 -10.18 -0.98 -3.96
CA VAL A 315 -10.07 0.49 -4.08
C VAL A 315 -10.89 1.17 -2.98
N ASP A 316 -10.36 2.26 -2.43
CA ASP A 316 -10.98 2.97 -1.29
C ASP A 316 -12.02 4.01 -1.70
N SER A 317 -12.08 4.37 -3.01
CA SER A 317 -13.06 5.33 -3.54
C SER A 317 -13.89 4.71 -4.67
N ASN A 318 -14.94 5.40 -5.08
CA ASN A 318 -15.83 4.96 -6.15
C ASN A 318 -15.29 5.30 -7.56
N ARG A 319 -13.97 5.16 -7.74
CA ARG A 319 -13.26 5.34 -9.01
C ARG A 319 -12.06 4.41 -9.10
N TYR A 320 -11.83 3.90 -10.31
CA TYR A 320 -10.62 3.20 -10.70
C TYR A 320 -10.19 3.63 -12.09
N ASP A 321 -8.91 3.86 -12.29
CA ASP A 321 -8.33 4.23 -13.58
C ASP A 321 -7.37 3.12 -14.03
N GLN A 322 -7.82 2.34 -15.04
CA GLN A 322 -6.99 1.35 -15.72
C GLN A 322 -6.07 2.10 -16.68
N ARG A 323 -4.83 2.32 -16.24
CA ARG A 323 -3.79 3.03 -17.02
C ARG A 323 -3.02 2.09 -17.90
N TRP A 324 -2.19 2.65 -18.76
CA TRP A 324 -1.21 1.95 -19.60
C TRP A 324 -1.81 0.97 -20.61
N LEU A 325 -3.02 1.27 -21.05
CA LEU A 325 -3.68 0.51 -22.09
C LEU A 325 -3.25 0.99 -23.47
N GLN A 326 -3.19 0.07 -24.41
CA GLN A 326 -2.98 0.37 -25.82
C GLN A 326 -4.32 0.67 -26.51
N LYS A 327 -4.28 1.47 -27.59
CA LYS A 327 -5.43 1.75 -28.42
C LYS A 327 -6.08 0.46 -28.92
N GLY A 328 -7.41 0.37 -28.74
CA GLY A 328 -8.20 -0.78 -29.18
C GLY A 328 -8.31 -1.91 -28.15
N GLN A 329 -7.58 -1.86 -27.01
CA GLN A 329 -7.79 -2.83 -25.94
C GLN A 329 -9.15 -2.63 -25.31
N ALA A 330 -9.96 -3.69 -25.29
CA ALA A 330 -11.28 -3.72 -24.69
C ALA A 330 -11.19 -4.32 -23.28
N VAL A 331 -11.72 -3.61 -22.29
CA VAL A 331 -11.76 -4.02 -20.89
C VAL A 331 -13.19 -4.21 -20.44
N GLU A 332 -13.46 -5.32 -19.75
CA GLU A 332 -14.69 -5.59 -19.03
C GLU A 332 -14.43 -5.43 -17.53
N CYS A 333 -15.40 -4.87 -16.81
CA CYS A 333 -15.26 -4.65 -15.37
C CYS A 333 -16.58 -4.84 -14.64
N ARG A 334 -16.50 -5.19 -13.35
CA ARG A 334 -17.62 -5.22 -12.40
C ARG A 334 -17.11 -4.83 -11.01
N VAL A 335 -17.99 -4.32 -10.18
CA VAL A 335 -17.65 -3.84 -8.84
C VAL A 335 -18.65 -4.33 -7.81
N ARG A 336 -18.21 -4.48 -6.57
CA ARG A 336 -19.07 -4.68 -5.40
C ARG A 336 -18.58 -3.82 -4.24
N ALA A 337 -19.50 -3.39 -3.39
CA ALA A 337 -19.15 -2.71 -2.15
C ALA A 337 -18.55 -3.70 -1.15
N SER A 338 -17.57 -3.25 -0.39
CA SER A 338 -16.88 -4.00 0.65
C SER A 338 -17.12 -3.33 2.00
N GLY A 339 -17.53 -4.13 2.99
CA GLY A 339 -17.60 -3.75 4.41
C GLY A 339 -16.55 -4.51 5.24
N GLY A 340 -15.41 -4.85 4.65
CA GLY A 340 -14.36 -5.65 5.24
C GLY A 340 -14.25 -7.05 4.63
N ASP A 341 -13.55 -7.97 5.30
CA ASP A 341 -13.18 -9.26 4.73
C ASP A 341 -14.40 -10.15 4.39
N THR A 342 -15.39 -10.17 5.24
CA THR A 342 -16.55 -11.08 5.12
C THR A 342 -17.81 -10.41 4.58
N LEU A 343 -17.98 -9.11 4.78
CA LEU A 343 -19.20 -8.39 4.37
C LEU A 343 -19.01 -7.78 2.97
N LYS A 344 -19.65 -8.38 1.97
CA LYS A 344 -19.59 -7.94 0.58
C LYS A 344 -21.00 -7.84 -0.01
N SER A 345 -21.22 -6.83 -0.84
CA SER A 345 -22.45 -6.76 -1.64
C SER A 345 -22.39 -7.75 -2.82
N PRO A 346 -23.50 -8.03 -3.49
CA PRO A 346 -23.47 -8.63 -4.82
C PRO A 346 -22.67 -7.80 -5.81
N TRP A 347 -22.16 -8.45 -6.87
CA TRP A 347 -21.50 -7.78 -7.98
C TRP A 347 -22.50 -6.98 -8.84
N THR A 348 -22.06 -5.85 -9.40
CA THR A 348 -22.79 -5.15 -10.46
C THR A 348 -22.92 -6.00 -11.73
N LYS A 349 -23.72 -5.56 -12.66
CA LYS A 349 -23.60 -5.99 -14.06
C LYS A 349 -22.22 -5.60 -14.60
N VAL A 350 -21.76 -6.33 -15.61
CA VAL A 350 -20.51 -6.02 -16.31
C VAL A 350 -20.68 -4.74 -17.13
N ALA A 351 -19.74 -3.82 -16.99
CA ALA A 351 -19.56 -2.68 -17.89
C ALA A 351 -18.31 -2.91 -18.74
N SER A 352 -18.23 -2.29 -19.90
CA SER A 352 -17.08 -2.40 -20.80
C SER A 352 -16.76 -1.10 -21.51
N ALA A 353 -15.49 -0.93 -21.87
CA ALA A 353 -15.03 0.15 -22.72
C ALA A 353 -13.83 -0.31 -23.58
N VAL A 354 -13.58 0.42 -24.66
CA VAL A 354 -12.41 0.24 -25.51
C VAL A 354 -11.48 1.43 -25.31
N ALA A 355 -10.21 1.17 -25.00
CA ALA A 355 -9.21 2.20 -24.76
C ALA A 355 -8.84 2.94 -26.07
N ASP A 356 -8.78 4.26 -25.99
CA ASP A 356 -8.20 5.14 -27.00
C ASP A 356 -7.32 6.21 -26.32
N PRO A 357 -6.16 5.79 -25.75
CA PRO A 357 -5.30 6.67 -24.98
C PRO A 357 -4.71 7.77 -25.85
N GLN A 358 -4.53 8.94 -25.25
CA GLN A 358 -4.01 10.16 -25.90
C GLN A 358 -2.75 10.67 -25.18
N THR A 359 -2.19 9.89 -24.25
CA THR A 359 -1.00 10.28 -23.49
C THR A 359 0.26 10.26 -24.35
N ALA A 360 1.27 11.03 -23.94
CA ALA A 360 2.57 11.02 -24.58
C ALA A 360 3.27 9.67 -24.35
N PRO A 361 4.05 9.20 -25.35
CA PRO A 361 4.95 8.07 -25.15
C PRO A 361 5.99 8.36 -24.05
N ALA A 362 6.69 7.33 -23.60
CA ALA A 362 7.84 7.50 -22.71
C ALA A 362 8.93 8.38 -23.36
N PRO A 363 9.79 9.03 -22.55
CA PRO A 363 10.94 9.75 -23.06
C PRO A 363 11.84 8.87 -23.93
N THR A 364 12.55 9.48 -24.87
CA THR A 364 13.50 8.80 -25.75
C THR A 364 14.95 9.08 -25.33
N ASN A 365 15.90 8.31 -25.85
CA ASN A 365 17.34 8.47 -25.62
C ASN A 365 17.70 8.60 -24.13
N MET A 366 17.06 7.77 -23.29
CA MET A 366 17.33 7.72 -21.86
C MET A 366 18.74 7.20 -21.61
N VAL A 367 19.57 8.00 -20.94
CA VAL A 367 20.95 7.69 -20.55
C VAL A 367 21.06 7.66 -19.04
N THR A 368 21.45 6.52 -18.45
CA THR A 368 21.60 6.34 -17.01
C THR A 368 23.08 6.14 -16.63
N ARG A 369 23.50 6.70 -15.49
CA ARG A 369 24.85 6.53 -14.94
C ARG A 369 24.79 6.36 -13.43
N ALA A 370 25.47 5.35 -12.92
CA ALA A 370 25.61 5.19 -11.47
C ALA A 370 26.45 6.34 -10.88
N THR A 371 26.02 6.83 -9.71
CA THR A 371 26.76 7.77 -8.85
C THR A 371 27.07 7.11 -7.51
N PRO A 372 27.96 7.69 -6.67
CA PRO A 372 28.33 7.07 -5.39
C PRO A 372 27.16 6.76 -4.46
N THR A 373 26.08 7.53 -4.54
CA THR A 373 24.89 7.43 -3.65
C THR A 373 23.59 7.31 -4.41
N GLY A 374 23.62 6.99 -5.74
CA GLY A 374 22.41 6.92 -6.54
C GLY A 374 22.69 6.76 -8.03
N PHE A 375 21.93 7.48 -8.84
CA PHE A 375 22.14 7.52 -10.30
C PHE A 375 21.76 8.88 -10.90
N ALA A 376 22.45 9.24 -11.98
CA ALA A 376 22.05 10.34 -12.84
C ALA A 376 21.34 9.77 -14.08
N ILE A 377 20.32 10.47 -14.57
CA ILE A 377 19.59 10.12 -15.78
C ILE A 377 19.32 11.36 -16.61
N SER A 378 19.43 11.23 -17.94
CA SER A 378 19.04 12.25 -18.91
C SER A 378 18.28 11.62 -20.07
N TRP A 379 17.44 12.42 -20.74
CA TRP A 379 16.55 11.94 -21.79
C TRP A 379 16.17 13.04 -22.78
N GLU A 380 15.53 12.66 -23.85
CA GLU A 380 14.88 13.56 -24.79
C GLU A 380 13.34 13.42 -24.70
N PRO A 381 12.59 14.51 -24.95
CA PRO A 381 11.13 14.45 -25.00
C PRO A 381 10.65 13.43 -26.03
N PRO A 382 9.48 12.79 -25.82
CA PRO A 382 8.92 11.89 -26.81
C PRO A 382 8.46 12.66 -28.05
N PRO A 383 8.53 12.04 -29.25
CA PRO A 383 8.00 12.65 -30.45
C PRO A 383 6.46 12.70 -30.42
N PRO A 384 5.83 13.79 -30.96
CA PRO A 384 4.38 13.84 -31.15
C PRO A 384 3.94 12.81 -32.23
N PRO A 385 2.60 12.51 -32.33
CA PRO A 385 1.51 13.25 -31.71
C PRO A 385 1.07 12.67 -30.35
N TYR A 386 0.70 13.57 -29.43
CA TYR A 386 0.04 13.23 -28.15
C TYR A 386 -0.78 14.44 -27.66
N ALA A 387 -1.71 14.21 -26.74
CA ALA A 387 -2.55 15.28 -26.21
C ALA A 387 -1.91 15.99 -25.01
N GLY A 388 -2.14 17.29 -24.93
CA GLY A 388 -1.70 18.15 -23.84
C GLY A 388 -0.23 18.55 -23.92
N GLU A 389 0.17 19.43 -23.00
CA GLU A 389 1.55 19.87 -22.86
C GLU A 389 2.28 19.01 -21.82
N ILE A 390 3.56 18.77 -22.00
CA ILE A 390 4.38 18.04 -21.01
C ILE A 390 4.48 18.90 -19.75
N ASP A 391 3.94 18.37 -18.64
CA ASP A 391 4.05 18.99 -17.32
C ASP A 391 5.30 18.52 -16.59
N ARG A 392 5.56 17.22 -16.60
CA ARG A 392 6.71 16.58 -15.94
C ARG A 392 7.01 15.20 -16.49
N TYR A 393 8.13 14.64 -16.08
CA TYR A 393 8.47 13.23 -16.29
C TYR A 393 8.44 12.51 -14.95
N GLY A 394 7.88 11.31 -14.93
CA GLY A 394 7.94 10.41 -13.77
C GLY A 394 9.15 9.50 -13.91
N ILE A 395 10.03 9.48 -12.89
CA ILE A 395 11.12 8.53 -12.75
C ILE A 395 10.73 7.53 -11.68
N ALA A 396 10.44 6.31 -12.08
CA ALA A 396 10.20 5.21 -11.17
C ALA A 396 11.50 4.40 -10.98
N HIS A 397 11.81 4.05 -9.74
CA HIS A 397 12.95 3.20 -9.43
C HIS A 397 12.62 2.18 -8.34
N PHE A 398 13.25 1.02 -8.40
CA PHE A 398 13.01 -0.11 -7.51
C PHE A 398 14.33 -0.77 -7.14
N ASP A 399 14.58 -0.93 -5.84
CA ASP A 399 15.74 -1.66 -5.31
C ASP A 399 15.47 -3.18 -5.40
N SER A 400 16.10 -3.87 -6.35
CA SER A 400 15.90 -5.30 -6.57
C SER A 400 16.65 -6.18 -5.56
N ASP A 401 17.61 -5.63 -4.84
CA ASP A 401 18.46 -6.37 -3.91
C ASP A 401 17.95 -6.26 -2.46
N GLN A 402 16.92 -5.43 -2.21
CA GLN A 402 16.31 -5.27 -0.91
C GLN A 402 14.97 -6.04 -0.82
N PRO A 403 14.87 -7.06 0.06
CA PRO A 403 13.59 -7.71 0.34
C PRO A 403 12.54 -6.71 0.84
N GLY A 404 11.33 -6.78 0.30
CA GLY A 404 10.24 -5.87 0.69
C GLY A 404 10.38 -4.44 0.17
N ALA A 405 11.29 -4.17 -0.78
CA ALA A 405 11.40 -2.86 -1.41
C ALA A 405 10.09 -2.45 -2.08
N VAL A 406 9.81 -1.15 -2.05
CA VAL A 406 8.66 -0.55 -2.73
C VAL A 406 9.11 0.24 -3.95
N LEU A 407 8.23 0.33 -4.95
CA LEU A 407 8.46 1.19 -6.10
C LEU A 407 8.39 2.66 -5.67
N CYS A 408 9.50 3.38 -5.82
CA CYS A 408 9.57 4.82 -5.59
C CYS A 408 9.39 5.56 -6.91
N THR A 409 8.62 6.65 -6.89
CA THR A 409 8.41 7.48 -8.09
C THR A 409 8.57 8.95 -7.73
N VAL A 410 9.35 9.69 -8.53
CA VAL A 410 9.55 11.13 -8.40
C VAL A 410 9.29 11.83 -9.72
N GLY A 411 8.80 13.07 -9.65
CA GLY A 411 8.56 13.92 -10.82
C GLY A 411 9.73 14.87 -11.09
N VAL A 412 9.98 15.16 -12.36
CA VAL A 412 11.01 16.11 -12.79
C VAL A 412 10.51 16.92 -13.99
N ARG A 413 10.71 18.24 -13.98
CA ARG A 413 10.34 19.11 -15.11
C ARG A 413 11.40 19.23 -16.18
N GLY A 414 12.67 19.05 -15.82
CA GLY A 414 13.81 19.11 -16.75
C GLY A 414 13.94 17.86 -17.62
N GLN A 415 15.04 17.76 -18.34
CA GLN A 415 15.42 16.60 -19.16
C GLN A 415 16.62 15.84 -18.56
N SER A 416 16.91 16.07 -17.30
CA SER A 416 17.90 15.34 -16.51
C SER A 416 17.57 15.41 -15.04
N ALA A 417 18.02 14.42 -14.28
CA ALA A 417 17.89 14.36 -12.84
C ALA A 417 19.02 13.55 -12.21
N GLU A 418 19.28 13.78 -10.94
CA GLU A 418 20.08 12.92 -10.09
C GLU A 418 19.23 12.44 -8.92
N ILE A 419 19.13 11.13 -8.76
CA ILE A 419 18.47 10.47 -7.63
C ILE A 419 19.55 10.02 -6.67
N THR A 420 19.47 10.49 -5.42
CA THR A 420 20.48 10.25 -4.39
C THR A 420 19.86 9.57 -3.15
N GLY A 421 20.70 9.18 -2.19
CA GLY A 421 20.23 8.53 -0.96
C GLY A 421 19.89 7.05 -1.15
N LEU A 422 20.34 6.45 -2.25
CA LEU A 422 20.16 5.04 -2.54
C LEU A 422 21.30 4.21 -1.94
N THR A 423 21.06 2.92 -1.72
CA THR A 423 22.03 2.02 -1.08
C THR A 423 23.17 1.67 -2.05
N PRO A 424 24.43 1.99 -1.72
CA PRO A 424 25.58 1.62 -2.53
C PRO A 424 25.71 0.09 -2.64
N GLY A 425 26.04 -0.39 -3.84
CA GLY A 425 26.17 -1.80 -4.16
C GLY A 425 24.86 -2.49 -4.58
N HIS A 426 23.71 -1.86 -4.34
CA HIS A 426 22.41 -2.38 -4.74
C HIS A 426 22.08 -2.04 -6.19
N ARG A 427 21.30 -2.92 -6.82
CA ARG A 427 20.78 -2.74 -8.18
C ARG A 427 19.42 -2.07 -8.14
N TYR A 428 19.27 -1.05 -9.00
CA TYR A 428 18.03 -0.34 -9.19
C TYR A 428 17.52 -0.50 -10.62
N TYR A 429 16.31 -1.01 -10.77
CA TYR A 429 15.54 -0.92 -12.00
C TYR A 429 14.96 0.48 -12.12
N ILE A 430 14.98 1.02 -13.34
CA ILE A 430 14.58 2.40 -13.62
C ILE A 430 13.61 2.38 -14.80
N ALA A 431 12.49 3.09 -14.65
CA ALA A 431 11.54 3.31 -15.74
C ALA A 431 11.11 4.78 -15.74
N MET A 432 10.74 5.29 -16.91
CA MET A 432 10.28 6.66 -17.04
C MET A 432 8.98 6.74 -17.80
N GLU A 433 8.09 7.62 -17.35
CA GLU A 433 6.86 8.00 -18.03
C GLU A 433 6.84 9.50 -18.31
N THR A 434 6.12 9.90 -19.36
CA THR A 434 5.85 11.30 -19.66
C THR A 434 4.47 11.67 -19.15
N TRP A 435 4.38 12.74 -18.35
CA TRP A 435 3.12 13.31 -17.89
C TRP A 435 2.81 14.59 -18.66
N THR A 436 1.63 14.57 -19.28
CA THR A 436 1.04 15.76 -19.91
C THR A 436 -0.17 16.23 -19.10
N THR A 437 -0.76 17.36 -19.48
CA THR A 437 -2.05 17.83 -18.92
C THR A 437 -3.20 16.84 -19.20
N ALA A 438 -3.02 15.90 -20.13
CA ALA A 438 -3.97 14.82 -20.43
C ALA A 438 -3.74 13.55 -19.57
N GLY A 439 -2.64 13.45 -18.81
CA GLY A 439 -2.31 12.32 -17.93
C GLY A 439 -0.96 11.70 -18.23
N GLY A 440 -0.61 10.67 -17.46
CA GLY A 440 0.65 9.93 -17.58
C GLY A 440 0.59 8.81 -18.62
N GLY A 441 1.63 8.69 -19.42
CA GLY A 441 1.77 7.69 -20.48
C GLY A 441 2.26 6.33 -19.99
N ILE A 442 2.47 5.42 -20.92
CA ILE A 442 3.06 4.11 -20.65
C ILE A 442 4.54 4.30 -20.34
N PRO A 443 5.05 3.80 -19.20
CA PRO A 443 6.47 3.91 -18.88
C PRO A 443 7.32 3.01 -19.77
N ALA A 444 8.56 3.43 -20.01
CA ALA A 444 9.57 2.60 -20.64
C ALA A 444 10.78 2.42 -19.71
N ALA A 445 11.37 1.24 -19.74
CA ALA A 445 12.53 0.92 -18.93
C ALA A 445 13.77 1.63 -19.49
N ALA A 446 14.52 2.29 -18.61
CA ALA A 446 15.89 2.70 -18.84
C ALA A 446 16.86 1.57 -18.44
N ARG A 447 18.16 1.76 -18.67
CA ARG A 447 19.17 0.81 -18.19
C ARG A 447 19.25 0.84 -16.67
N ALA A 448 19.22 -0.35 -16.05
CA ALA A 448 19.42 -0.50 -14.61
C ALA A 448 20.84 -0.05 -14.20
N VAL A 449 20.99 0.33 -12.94
CA VAL A 449 22.28 0.71 -12.35
C VAL A 449 22.56 -0.09 -11.08
N VAL A 450 23.83 -0.40 -10.83
CA VAL A 450 24.33 -0.75 -9.51
C VAL A 450 24.95 0.51 -8.92
N VAL A 451 24.38 1.01 -7.83
CA VAL A 451 24.80 2.26 -7.18
C VAL A 451 26.23 2.15 -6.68
N GLY A 452 27.05 3.17 -6.91
CA GLY A 452 28.44 3.21 -6.49
C GLY A 452 29.35 3.90 -7.50
N ARG A 453 30.61 3.45 -7.58
CA ARG A 453 31.55 4.02 -8.54
C ARG A 453 31.10 3.67 -9.97
N GLY A 454 30.83 4.68 -10.78
CA GLY A 454 30.35 4.54 -12.17
C GLY A 454 31.43 4.03 -13.16
N THR A 455 32.24 3.06 -12.78
CA THR A 455 33.22 2.42 -13.68
C THR A 455 32.52 1.40 -14.57
N PRO A 456 32.86 1.29 -15.86
CA PRO A 456 32.36 0.22 -16.71
C PRO A 456 32.67 -1.15 -16.10
N PRO A 457 31.73 -2.13 -16.17
CA PRO A 457 32.02 -3.51 -15.81
C PRO A 457 33.16 -4.07 -16.69
N ALA A 458 33.83 -5.14 -16.23
CA ALA A 458 34.72 -5.90 -17.11
C ALA A 458 33.90 -6.70 -18.14
N ALA A 459 34.53 -7.06 -19.26
CA ALA A 459 33.92 -7.86 -20.30
C ALA A 459 33.52 -9.25 -19.72
N PRO A 460 32.34 -9.80 -20.05
CA PRO A 460 31.95 -11.13 -19.63
C PRO A 460 32.92 -12.20 -20.09
N THR A 461 33.19 -13.16 -19.20
CA THR A 461 34.10 -14.29 -19.44
C THR A 461 33.35 -15.62 -19.43
N SER A 462 34.01 -16.67 -19.90
CA SER A 462 33.46 -18.03 -19.92
C SER A 462 32.13 -18.14 -20.70
N VAL A 463 31.95 -17.30 -21.71
CA VAL A 463 30.75 -17.32 -22.55
C VAL A 463 30.72 -18.61 -23.35
N ARG A 464 29.57 -19.31 -23.29
CA ARG A 464 29.32 -20.54 -24.04
C ARG A 464 27.96 -20.42 -24.71
N ALA A 465 27.86 -21.03 -25.91
CA ALA A 465 26.62 -21.12 -26.66
C ALA A 465 26.28 -22.57 -26.91
N GLN A 466 25.05 -22.97 -26.68
CA GLN A 466 24.52 -24.32 -26.97
C GLN A 466 23.21 -24.17 -27.73
N ALA A 467 23.06 -24.90 -28.83
CA ALA A 467 21.79 -24.98 -29.55
C ALA A 467 20.78 -25.78 -28.70
N VAL A 468 19.64 -25.17 -28.37
CA VAL A 468 18.49 -25.84 -27.74
C VAL A 468 17.58 -26.41 -28.82
N THR A 469 17.36 -25.62 -29.87
CA THR A 469 16.64 -26.03 -31.09
C THR A 469 17.30 -25.36 -32.30
N ARG A 470 16.79 -25.63 -33.50
CA ARG A 470 17.22 -24.91 -34.72
C ARG A 470 16.92 -23.40 -34.68
N LEU A 471 16.04 -22.96 -33.76
CA LEU A 471 15.57 -21.58 -33.62
C LEU A 471 15.86 -20.98 -32.24
N ALA A 472 16.58 -21.68 -31.38
CA ALA A 472 16.91 -21.18 -30.06
C ALA A 472 18.33 -21.57 -29.63
N VAL A 473 19.04 -20.64 -29.01
CA VAL A 473 20.37 -20.85 -28.43
C VAL A 473 20.32 -20.51 -26.94
N GLU A 474 20.93 -21.35 -26.12
CA GLU A 474 21.24 -21.07 -24.75
C GLU A 474 22.64 -20.46 -24.66
N LEU A 475 22.74 -19.31 -24.03
CA LEU A 475 24.01 -18.68 -23.69
C LEU A 475 24.23 -18.75 -22.18
N THR A 476 25.46 -19.11 -21.79
CA THR A 476 25.88 -19.06 -20.39
C THR A 476 27.19 -18.28 -20.28
N TRP A 477 27.36 -17.51 -19.19
CA TRP A 477 28.58 -16.74 -18.93
C TRP A 477 28.79 -16.51 -17.44
N ALA A 478 30.01 -16.15 -17.02
CA ALA A 478 30.28 -15.78 -15.65
C ALA A 478 29.66 -14.41 -15.31
N GLY A 479 28.96 -14.30 -14.19
CA GLY A 479 28.44 -13.02 -13.68
C GLY A 479 29.58 -12.05 -13.40
N MET A 480 29.43 -10.79 -13.84
CA MET A 480 30.44 -9.77 -13.69
C MET A 480 30.15 -8.88 -12.48
N PRO A 481 31.12 -8.65 -11.57
CA PRO A 481 30.96 -7.69 -10.48
C PRO A 481 30.58 -6.29 -11.03
N ALA A 482 29.66 -5.61 -10.32
CA ALA A 482 29.12 -4.31 -10.69
C ALA A 482 28.38 -4.23 -12.04
N ALA A 483 28.03 -5.35 -12.67
CA ALA A 483 27.12 -5.35 -13.81
C ALA A 483 25.68 -5.21 -13.32
N ALA A 484 24.96 -4.24 -13.85
CA ALA A 484 23.51 -4.09 -13.62
C ALA A 484 22.70 -4.96 -14.60
N GLY A 485 23.30 -5.38 -15.69
CA GLY A 485 22.70 -6.25 -16.69
C GLY A 485 23.64 -6.53 -17.86
N TYR A 486 23.09 -7.20 -18.87
CA TYR A 486 23.84 -7.63 -20.05
C TYR A 486 23.05 -7.35 -21.32
N ASP A 487 23.76 -6.94 -22.37
CA ASP A 487 23.25 -6.90 -23.74
C ASP A 487 23.84 -8.10 -24.53
N ILE A 488 23.00 -8.83 -25.22
CA ILE A 488 23.40 -9.96 -26.08
C ILE A 488 23.39 -9.49 -27.52
N TRP A 489 24.51 -9.73 -28.19
CA TRP A 489 24.74 -9.34 -29.56
C TRP A 489 24.83 -10.56 -30.45
N VAL A 490 24.32 -10.44 -31.68
CA VAL A 490 24.40 -11.46 -32.72
C VAL A 490 25.01 -10.89 -33.98
N ARG A 491 25.76 -11.71 -34.70
CA ARG A 491 26.24 -11.39 -36.05
C ARG A 491 26.20 -12.64 -36.94
N ASP A 492 26.05 -12.39 -38.23
CA ASP A 492 26.15 -13.44 -39.26
C ASP A 492 27.61 -13.86 -39.46
N ARG A 493 27.90 -15.15 -39.23
CA ARG A 493 29.23 -15.71 -39.36
C ARG A 493 29.73 -15.72 -40.83
N ARG A 494 28.83 -15.91 -41.79
CA ARG A 494 29.15 -16.05 -43.20
C ARG A 494 28.99 -14.77 -44.02
N GLY A 495 28.37 -13.77 -43.50
CA GLY A 495 28.06 -12.53 -44.20
C GLY A 495 27.02 -12.67 -45.33
N VAL A 496 26.38 -13.86 -45.43
CA VAL A 496 25.41 -14.17 -46.51
C VAL A 496 24.19 -13.24 -46.48
N LEU A 497 23.72 -12.89 -45.29
CA LEU A 497 22.55 -12.04 -45.16
C LEU A 497 22.84 -10.54 -45.32
N ARG A 498 24.10 -10.14 -45.25
CA ARG A 498 24.52 -8.75 -45.57
C ARG A 498 24.27 -8.40 -47.03
N SER A 499 24.46 -9.35 -47.92
CA SER A 499 24.22 -9.17 -49.36
C SER A 499 22.75 -8.95 -49.71
N LEU A 500 21.85 -9.36 -48.84
CA LEU A 500 20.41 -9.20 -49.03
C LEU A 500 19.84 -7.95 -48.31
N ALA A 501 20.68 -7.12 -47.70
CA ALA A 501 20.29 -5.95 -46.87
C ALA A 501 19.27 -6.27 -45.79
N LEU A 502 19.10 -7.55 -45.40
CA LEU A 502 18.12 -8.00 -44.43
C LEU A 502 18.65 -8.04 -43.00
N CYS A 503 19.95 -7.79 -42.80
CA CYS A 503 20.56 -7.83 -41.47
C CYS A 503 21.71 -6.81 -41.34
N PRO A 504 21.75 -6.05 -40.24
CA PRO A 504 22.92 -5.25 -39.89
C PRO A 504 24.12 -6.17 -39.61
N SER A 505 25.34 -5.61 -39.73
CA SER A 505 26.58 -6.36 -39.49
C SER A 505 26.69 -6.95 -38.08
N ARG A 506 25.95 -6.38 -37.16
CA ARG A 506 25.86 -6.79 -35.76
C ARG A 506 24.54 -6.19 -35.21
N GLU A 507 23.86 -6.94 -34.41
CA GLU A 507 22.57 -6.55 -33.84
C GLU A 507 22.50 -6.94 -32.37
N ARG A 508 21.95 -6.07 -31.55
CA ARG A 508 21.58 -6.43 -30.18
C ARG A 508 20.25 -7.20 -30.21
N VAL A 509 20.26 -8.42 -29.71
CA VAL A 509 19.08 -9.31 -29.75
C VAL A 509 18.25 -9.15 -28.48
N VAL A 510 18.90 -9.13 -27.32
CA VAL A 510 18.21 -9.14 -26.01
C VAL A 510 19.00 -8.31 -25.00
N ARG A 511 18.28 -7.61 -24.14
CA ARG A 511 18.80 -7.06 -22.90
C ARG A 511 18.36 -7.95 -21.74
N VAL A 512 19.31 -8.44 -20.98
CA VAL A 512 19.07 -9.26 -19.79
C VAL A 512 19.45 -8.45 -18.55
N SER A 513 18.48 -8.20 -17.68
CA SER A 513 18.70 -7.66 -16.34
C SER A 513 18.34 -8.77 -15.35
N ASP A 514 19.26 -9.13 -14.47
CA ASP A 514 19.04 -10.20 -13.52
C ASP A 514 19.20 -9.70 -12.07
N GLY A 515 18.22 -10.03 -11.21
CA GLY A 515 18.21 -9.69 -9.79
C GLY A 515 19.16 -10.51 -8.93
N SER A 516 19.75 -11.60 -9.43
CA SER A 516 20.51 -12.55 -8.62
C SER A 516 22.03 -12.46 -8.78
N LEU A 517 22.58 -11.32 -9.16
CA LEU A 517 24.03 -11.16 -9.40
C LEU A 517 24.84 -11.13 -8.09
N SER A 518 25.03 -12.27 -7.45
CA SER A 518 26.16 -12.47 -6.56
C SER A 518 27.41 -12.80 -7.39
N GLY A 519 28.51 -12.07 -7.20
CA GLY A 519 29.75 -12.31 -7.95
C GLY A 519 30.14 -13.79 -7.95
N GLY A 520 30.38 -14.35 -9.14
CA GLY A 520 30.72 -15.75 -9.33
C GLY A 520 29.60 -16.67 -9.81
N SER A 521 28.36 -16.22 -9.89
CA SER A 521 27.25 -17.03 -10.44
C SER A 521 27.38 -17.13 -11.96
N MET A 522 26.99 -18.28 -12.51
CA MET A 522 26.81 -18.43 -13.96
C MET A 522 25.48 -17.82 -14.37
N MET A 523 25.54 -16.92 -15.32
CA MET A 523 24.39 -16.30 -15.95
C MET A 523 23.89 -17.18 -17.11
N LYS A 524 22.59 -17.16 -17.38
CA LYS A 524 21.96 -17.95 -18.43
C LYS A 524 20.89 -17.14 -19.14
N ALA A 525 20.83 -17.24 -20.45
CA ALA A 525 19.74 -16.72 -21.25
C ALA A 525 19.45 -17.65 -22.43
N VAL A 526 18.16 -17.89 -22.71
CA VAL A 526 17.71 -18.58 -23.91
C VAL A 526 17.23 -17.55 -24.92
N ILE A 527 17.87 -17.50 -26.08
CA ILE A 527 17.61 -16.53 -27.12
C ILE A 527 16.83 -17.23 -28.24
N PRO A 528 15.54 -16.92 -28.42
CA PRO A 528 14.83 -17.34 -29.60
C PRO A 528 15.40 -16.61 -30.83
N ASN A 529 15.76 -17.35 -31.84
CA ASN A 529 16.22 -16.81 -33.11
C ASN A 529 15.20 -17.10 -34.18
N MET A 530 14.48 -16.11 -34.67
CA MET A 530 13.54 -16.25 -35.79
C MET A 530 14.21 -16.65 -37.11
N ARG A 531 15.52 -16.71 -37.12
CA ARG A 531 16.35 -17.06 -38.29
C ARG A 531 16.78 -18.51 -38.16
N PRO A 532 16.60 -19.33 -39.20
CA PRO A 532 16.98 -20.74 -39.16
C PRO A 532 18.49 -20.89 -38.99
N SER A 533 18.91 -22.04 -38.45
CA SER A 533 20.30 -22.41 -38.29
C SER A 533 21.11 -21.55 -37.33
N VAL A 534 20.79 -21.68 -36.04
CA VAL A 534 21.45 -20.92 -34.95
C VAL A 534 22.98 -21.06 -34.94
N TRP A 535 23.55 -22.13 -35.48
CA TRP A 535 24.99 -22.39 -35.62
C TRP A 535 25.68 -21.58 -36.76
N GLU A 536 24.92 -20.88 -37.57
CA GLU A 536 25.45 -19.94 -38.57
C GLU A 536 25.67 -18.54 -38.01
N TRP A 537 25.30 -18.35 -36.77
CA TRP A 537 25.39 -17.09 -36.08
C TRP A 537 26.43 -17.14 -34.96
N GLU A 538 27.07 -15.99 -34.71
CA GLU A 538 27.94 -15.80 -33.56
C GLU A 538 27.29 -14.89 -32.58
N TYR A 539 27.48 -15.19 -31.31
CA TYR A 539 26.90 -14.46 -30.18
C TYR A 539 28.00 -13.90 -29.30
N ALA A 540 27.79 -12.71 -28.75
CA ALA A 540 28.66 -12.10 -27.77
C ALA A 540 27.82 -11.41 -26.69
N VAL A 541 28.40 -11.27 -25.50
CA VAL A 541 27.74 -10.66 -24.34
C VAL A 541 28.54 -9.42 -23.93
N GLU A 542 27.81 -8.35 -23.62
CA GLU A 542 28.34 -7.08 -23.12
C GLU A 542 27.70 -6.80 -21.77
N ALA A 543 28.49 -6.55 -20.74
CA ALA A 543 27.98 -6.15 -19.44
C ALA A 543 27.77 -4.63 -19.40
N TYR A 544 26.77 -4.15 -18.65
CA TYR A 544 26.56 -2.73 -18.44
C TYR A 544 26.27 -2.37 -16.99
N ASN A 545 26.57 -1.12 -16.63
CA ASN A 545 26.08 -0.45 -15.44
C ASN A 545 25.59 0.95 -15.86
N GLY A 546 24.27 1.08 -16.02
CA GLY A 546 23.71 2.21 -16.75
C GLY A 546 24.24 2.23 -18.18
N ASP A 547 24.67 3.39 -18.68
CA ASP A 547 25.25 3.52 -20.00
C ASP A 547 26.78 3.33 -20.04
N ASN A 548 27.39 2.96 -18.92
CA ASN A 548 28.76 2.48 -18.89
C ASN A 548 28.78 1.01 -19.31
N GLN A 549 29.36 0.72 -20.47
CA GLN A 549 29.39 -0.60 -21.07
C GLN A 549 30.81 -1.17 -21.00
N SER A 550 30.89 -2.50 -20.86
CA SER A 550 32.13 -3.25 -21.04
C SER A 550 32.50 -3.33 -22.52
N LYS A 551 33.67 -3.88 -22.80
CA LYS A 551 33.91 -4.46 -24.11
C LYS A 551 33.05 -5.69 -24.30
N LEU A 552 32.76 -6.06 -25.56
CA LEU A 552 32.12 -7.35 -25.86
C LEU A 552 33.02 -8.49 -25.40
N SER A 553 32.40 -9.58 -24.98
CA SER A 553 33.10 -10.87 -24.86
C SER A 553 33.64 -11.35 -26.18
N GLU A 554 34.41 -12.43 -26.17
CA GLU A 554 34.67 -13.18 -27.40
C GLU A 554 33.37 -13.65 -28.04
N TRP A 555 33.35 -13.73 -29.38
CA TRP A 555 32.21 -14.25 -30.12
C TRP A 555 32.25 -15.76 -30.08
N VAL A 556 31.10 -16.37 -29.73
CA VAL A 556 30.92 -17.82 -29.62
C VAL A 556 29.84 -18.29 -30.60
N THR A 557 30.02 -19.49 -31.13
CA THR A 557 29.05 -20.16 -32.00
C THR A 557 28.59 -21.46 -31.34
N PRO A 558 27.29 -21.76 -31.29
CA PRO A 558 26.84 -23.06 -30.84
C PRO A 558 27.37 -24.18 -31.77
N PRO A 559 27.68 -25.36 -31.22
CA PRO A 559 28.05 -26.53 -32.04
C PRO A 559 26.98 -26.85 -33.09
N PRO A 560 27.37 -27.40 -34.24
CA PRO A 560 26.41 -27.69 -35.32
C PRO A 560 25.39 -28.81 -35.03
N GLU A 561 25.55 -29.56 -33.94
CA GLU A 561 24.62 -30.63 -33.55
C GLU A 561 23.43 -30.03 -32.76
N ALA A 562 22.27 -29.98 -33.42
CA ALA A 562 21.01 -29.80 -32.72
C ALA A 562 20.54 -31.14 -32.16
N PRO A 563 19.84 -31.22 -31.00
CA PRO A 563 19.26 -32.44 -30.50
C PRO A 563 18.31 -33.05 -31.55
N GLU A 564 18.40 -34.37 -31.74
CA GLU A 564 17.80 -35.09 -32.87
C GLU A 564 16.27 -35.23 -32.82
N SER A 565 15.57 -34.85 -31.78
CA SER A 565 14.11 -35.01 -31.77
C SER A 565 13.37 -34.00 -30.86
N PRO A 566 12.17 -33.59 -31.29
CA PRO A 566 11.26 -32.81 -30.45
C PRO A 566 10.63 -33.62 -29.28
N GLU A 567 10.81 -34.94 -29.26
CA GLU A 567 10.15 -35.85 -28.31
C GLU A 567 10.85 -35.92 -26.93
N ASP A 568 12.09 -35.44 -26.83
CA ASP A 568 12.84 -35.38 -25.54
C ASP A 568 12.67 -34.09 -24.72
N MET A 569 11.84 -33.18 -25.19
CA MET A 569 11.44 -32.06 -24.38
C MET A 569 10.42 -32.50 -23.31
N SER A 570 10.91 -33.05 -22.20
CA SER A 570 10.08 -33.16 -21.01
C SER A 570 9.68 -31.72 -20.58
N LEU A 571 8.40 -31.57 -20.29
CA LEU A 571 7.73 -30.34 -19.81
C LEU A 571 8.23 -29.86 -18.43
N ALA A 572 9.52 -29.98 -18.15
CA ALA A 572 10.15 -29.42 -16.97
C ALA A 572 10.86 -28.12 -17.36
N ASP A 573 10.27 -27.04 -17.05
CA ASP A 573 10.69 -25.62 -17.08
C ASP A 573 9.91 -24.71 -18.02
N THR A 574 8.60 -24.64 -17.82
CA THR A 574 7.75 -23.58 -18.40
C THR A 574 7.97 -22.20 -17.72
N ASP A 575 8.64 -22.14 -16.60
CA ASP A 575 8.86 -20.87 -15.87
C ASP A 575 9.93 -19.96 -16.50
N SER A 576 10.80 -20.51 -17.36
CA SER A 576 11.87 -19.71 -18.01
C SER A 576 11.43 -19.00 -19.30
N ILE A 577 10.28 -19.32 -19.86
CA ILE A 577 9.81 -18.76 -21.14
C ILE A 577 9.04 -17.44 -20.95
N HIS A 578 8.55 -17.16 -19.76
CA HIS A 578 7.75 -15.95 -19.50
C HIS A 578 8.51 -14.62 -19.47
N ILE A 579 9.84 -14.64 -19.42
CA ILE A 579 10.65 -13.41 -19.32
C ILE A 579 10.90 -12.74 -20.67
N ALA A 580 10.81 -13.46 -21.79
CA ALA A 580 11.22 -12.96 -23.10
C ALA A 580 10.11 -12.27 -23.93
N LEU A 581 8.84 -12.32 -23.52
CA LEU A 581 7.72 -11.85 -24.35
C LEU A 581 7.06 -10.54 -23.89
N ASN A 582 7.51 -9.93 -22.81
CA ASN A 582 6.84 -8.72 -22.27
C ASN A 582 7.58 -7.38 -22.48
N HIS A 583 8.57 -7.29 -23.34
CA HIS A 583 9.21 -6.01 -23.66
C HIS A 583 9.53 -5.92 -25.16
N GLY A 584 8.49 -5.62 -25.94
CA GLY A 584 8.61 -5.07 -27.29
C GLY A 584 7.97 -3.70 -27.33
#